data_e00a98a1754621e6649209d98b802b75
#
_entry.id   e00a98a1754621e6649209d98b802b75
#
_cell.length_a   1.000
_cell.length_b   1.000
_cell.length_c   1.000
_cell.angle_alpha   90.00
_cell.angle_beta   90.00
_cell.angle_gamma   90.00
#
_symmetry.space_group_name_H-M   'P 1'
#
loop_
_entity.id
_entity.type
_entity.pdbx_description
1 polymer ?
#
loop_
_entity_poly.entity_id
_entity_poly.type
_entity_poly.pdbx_seq_one_letter_code
_entity_poly.pdbx_strand_id
1 'polypeptide(L)'
;HEILSVLEYMEKEKGISRPDMIEAISTAIASAAQRGVGAGQDIRVEINPKTGSLKAWTVLQVVDSVGDDDLEIHIEKARQVNADVQVGETIEQEIDPAYLGRIAAQTARQAIMQRIRQFEKERIYDDYKDTVGDIVTGTVRRRERGDLVVDLGKAEAILPPRERVSGEDYAPGESIRSLLLKIEQTNRGPDIILSRSNLNFVRRLFELEVTEIADGTVSIEAMAREPGYRTKIAVNSNDPKVDPVGACVGARGARVKTIVRELGGEKIDIIRYYQDPLKLLEEALKPAVPKNINVNEGDRRIHFEVAEDDLSIAIGRRGFNAKLTSRLLGWKLDIGKEEKEAVGFDEKVAKAVQGLNAISGLDPEVASRLVAIGFASPEVFEGVEADDLIDAGFTSEEAADVISKVTAFFQLQG
;
A
#
# COMPACT_ATOMS: atom_id res chain seq x y z
N HIS A 1 16.19 -46.77 -7.36
CA HIS A 1 15.64 -46.85 -5.99
C HIS A 1 15.58 -45.48 -5.29
N GLU A 2 16.59 -44.60 -5.42
CA GLU A 2 16.60 -43.28 -4.78
C GLU A 2 15.45 -42.38 -5.25
N ILE A 3 15.16 -42.34 -6.56
CA ILE A 3 14.07 -41.53 -7.11
C ILE A 3 12.72 -41.94 -6.53
N LEU A 4 12.42 -43.24 -6.43
CA LEU A 4 11.17 -43.73 -5.85
C LEU A 4 10.97 -43.30 -4.41
N SER A 5 12.00 -43.44 -3.56
CA SER A 5 11.94 -43.03 -2.15
C SER A 5 11.66 -41.54 -2.00
N VAL A 6 12.26 -40.73 -2.87
CA VAL A 6 12.01 -39.28 -2.89
C VAL A 6 10.59 -38.97 -3.35
N LEU A 7 10.10 -39.61 -4.40
CA LEU A 7 8.72 -39.43 -4.90
C LEU A 7 7.68 -39.79 -3.81
N GLU A 8 7.88 -40.89 -3.10
CA GLU A 8 7.00 -41.30 -2.01
C GLU A 8 7.04 -40.35 -0.82
N TYR A 9 8.22 -39.89 -0.45
CA TYR A 9 8.38 -38.89 0.61
C TYR A 9 7.68 -37.55 0.25
N MET A 10 7.87 -37.07 -0.97
CA MET A 10 7.26 -35.80 -1.42
C MET A 10 5.74 -35.91 -1.50
N GLU A 11 5.22 -37.05 -1.93
CA GLU A 11 3.78 -37.26 -1.99
C GLU A 11 3.14 -37.30 -0.59
N LYS A 12 3.76 -38.03 0.35
CA LYS A 12 3.23 -38.21 1.71
C LYS A 12 3.46 -37.03 2.62
N GLU A 13 4.66 -36.46 2.63
CA GLU A 13 5.07 -35.47 3.61
C GLU A 13 4.87 -34.02 3.11
N LYS A 14 4.95 -33.82 1.81
CA LYS A 14 4.85 -32.46 1.22
C LYS A 14 3.56 -32.25 0.41
N GLY A 15 2.84 -33.28 0.08
CA GLY A 15 1.61 -33.20 -0.72
C GLY A 15 1.86 -32.85 -2.20
N ILE A 16 3.08 -33.06 -2.70
CA ILE A 16 3.42 -32.85 -4.11
C ILE A 16 3.09 -34.09 -4.88
N SER A 17 2.28 -33.99 -5.93
CA SER A 17 1.84 -35.13 -6.68
C SER A 17 3.02 -35.82 -7.39
N ARG A 18 2.98 -37.14 -7.46
CA ARG A 18 4.02 -37.94 -8.12
C ARG A 18 4.17 -37.57 -9.61
N PRO A 19 3.08 -37.39 -10.38
CA PRO A 19 3.18 -36.92 -11.76
C PRO A 19 3.91 -35.60 -11.91
N ASP A 20 3.63 -34.59 -11.06
CA ASP A 20 4.28 -33.28 -11.10
C ASP A 20 5.79 -33.35 -10.83
N MET A 21 6.17 -34.23 -9.90
CA MET A 21 7.59 -34.47 -9.61
C MET A 21 8.30 -35.18 -10.77
N ILE A 22 7.67 -36.16 -11.38
CA ILE A 22 8.20 -36.88 -12.55
C ILE A 22 8.38 -35.92 -13.72
N GLU A 23 7.38 -35.08 -13.99
CA GLU A 23 7.45 -34.07 -15.05
C GLU A 23 8.62 -33.10 -14.82
N ALA A 24 8.75 -32.56 -13.61
CA ALA A 24 9.82 -31.63 -13.26
C ALA A 24 11.23 -32.28 -13.41
N ILE A 25 11.39 -33.50 -12.95
CA ILE A 25 12.65 -34.23 -13.05
C ILE A 25 12.96 -34.55 -14.51
N SER A 26 11.97 -35.08 -15.26
CA SER A 26 12.12 -35.44 -16.69
C SER A 26 12.52 -34.22 -17.54
N THR A 27 11.85 -33.08 -17.34
CA THR A 27 12.15 -31.82 -18.03
C THR A 27 13.56 -31.33 -17.73
N ALA A 28 13.99 -31.39 -16.47
CA ALA A 28 15.32 -30.96 -16.08
C ALA A 28 16.41 -31.87 -16.65
N ILE A 29 16.20 -33.19 -16.66
CA ILE A 29 17.13 -34.14 -17.23
C ILE A 29 17.20 -33.98 -18.74
N ALA A 30 16.07 -33.79 -19.44
CA ALA A 30 16.05 -33.50 -20.86
C ALA A 30 16.85 -32.25 -21.22
N SER A 31 16.66 -31.16 -20.48
CA SER A 31 17.40 -29.91 -20.68
C SER A 31 18.91 -30.05 -20.39
N ALA A 32 19.30 -30.87 -19.41
CA ALA A 32 20.68 -31.13 -19.10
C ALA A 32 21.35 -32.04 -20.14
N ALA A 33 20.64 -33.07 -20.61
CA ALA A 33 21.10 -33.97 -21.69
C ALA A 33 21.28 -33.22 -23.01
N GLN A 34 20.35 -32.32 -23.35
CA GLN A 34 20.41 -31.48 -24.53
C GLN A 34 21.68 -30.61 -24.59
N ARG A 35 22.12 -30.08 -23.43
CA ARG A 35 23.38 -29.32 -23.35
C ARG A 35 24.63 -30.16 -23.58
N GLY A 36 24.56 -31.45 -23.34
CA GLY A 36 25.70 -32.38 -23.51
C GLY A 36 25.75 -33.11 -24.83
N VAL A 37 24.64 -33.24 -25.53
CA VAL A 37 24.55 -34.01 -26.80
C VAL A 37 24.55 -33.12 -28.04
N GLY A 38 24.20 -31.85 -27.90
CA GLY A 38 24.19 -30.88 -29.01
C GLY A 38 22.98 -29.93 -28.91
N ALA A 39 23.24 -28.64 -29.22
CA ALA A 39 22.17 -27.62 -29.22
C ALA A 39 21.21 -27.90 -30.37
N GLY A 40 19.93 -28.11 -30.05
CA GLY A 40 18.85 -28.29 -31.04
C GLY A 40 18.25 -29.69 -31.08
N GLN A 41 18.83 -30.67 -30.40
CA GLN A 41 18.24 -32.00 -30.32
C GLN A 41 16.99 -31.99 -29.44
N ASP A 42 15.92 -32.63 -29.95
CA ASP A 42 14.73 -32.90 -29.14
C ASP A 42 14.96 -34.18 -28.34
N ILE A 43 14.96 -34.09 -27.01
CA ILE A 43 15.19 -35.21 -26.10
C ILE A 43 13.94 -35.52 -25.33
N ARG A 44 13.44 -36.71 -25.46
CA ARG A 44 12.35 -37.26 -24.67
C ARG A 44 12.89 -38.06 -23.49
N VAL A 45 12.46 -37.74 -22.27
CA VAL A 45 12.84 -38.45 -21.06
C VAL A 45 11.60 -39.07 -20.43
N GLU A 46 11.69 -40.33 -20.03
CA GLU A 46 10.62 -41.07 -19.37
C GLU A 46 11.13 -41.68 -18.05
N ILE A 47 10.38 -41.44 -16.99
CA ILE A 47 10.60 -42.04 -15.68
C ILE A 47 9.42 -42.94 -15.37
N ASN A 48 9.70 -44.21 -15.15
CA ASN A 48 8.65 -45.17 -14.78
C ASN A 48 8.20 -44.89 -13.33
N PRO A 49 6.92 -44.57 -13.09
CA PRO A 49 6.43 -44.19 -11.75
C PRO A 49 6.44 -45.34 -10.74
N LYS A 50 6.50 -46.59 -11.21
CA LYS A 50 6.50 -47.81 -10.34
C LYS A 50 7.90 -48.29 -10.03
N THR A 51 8.82 -48.21 -10.97
CA THR A 51 10.18 -48.75 -10.83
C THR A 51 11.24 -47.71 -10.59
N GLY A 52 10.96 -46.42 -10.92
CA GLY A 52 11.91 -45.35 -10.91
C GLY A 52 12.99 -45.44 -11.99
N SER A 53 12.78 -46.38 -12.99
CA SER A 53 13.70 -46.51 -14.11
C SER A 53 13.62 -45.29 -15.03
N LEU A 54 14.78 -44.85 -15.49
CA LEU A 54 14.95 -43.70 -16.34
C LEU A 54 15.38 -44.17 -17.72
N LYS A 55 14.70 -43.67 -18.75
CA LYS A 55 15.08 -43.85 -20.16
C LYS A 55 14.98 -42.51 -20.88
N ALA A 56 15.81 -42.32 -21.87
CA ALA A 56 15.75 -41.13 -22.71
C ALA A 56 16.09 -41.49 -24.16
N TRP A 57 15.50 -40.74 -25.07
CA TRP A 57 15.68 -40.88 -26.51
C TRP A 57 15.95 -39.50 -27.13
N THR A 58 16.84 -39.50 -28.12
CA THR A 58 16.95 -38.40 -29.07
C THR A 58 15.98 -38.63 -30.21
N VAL A 59 15.27 -37.56 -30.61
CA VAL A 59 14.38 -37.61 -31.76
C VAL A 59 15.15 -37.09 -32.94
N LEU A 60 15.36 -37.94 -33.98
CA LEU A 60 16.11 -37.61 -35.20
C LEU A 60 15.17 -37.58 -36.39
N GLN A 61 15.38 -36.63 -37.28
CA GLN A 61 14.65 -36.56 -38.53
C GLN A 61 15.29 -37.48 -39.58
N VAL A 62 14.49 -38.28 -40.25
CA VAL A 62 14.94 -39.21 -41.29
C VAL A 62 15.09 -38.44 -42.60
N VAL A 63 16.31 -38.49 -43.17
CA VAL A 63 16.67 -37.75 -44.40
C VAL A 63 17.42 -38.65 -45.40
N ASP A 64 17.39 -38.27 -46.66
CA ASP A 64 18.20 -38.93 -47.71
C ASP A 64 19.67 -38.56 -47.70
N SER A 65 19.97 -37.37 -47.18
CA SER A 65 21.33 -36.86 -47.05
C SER A 65 21.44 -36.09 -45.75
N VAL A 66 22.32 -36.53 -44.87
CA VAL A 66 22.52 -35.96 -43.53
C VAL A 66 23.31 -34.68 -43.67
N GLY A 67 22.69 -33.57 -43.25
CA GLY A 67 23.33 -32.24 -43.12
C GLY A 67 23.83 -31.93 -41.73
N ASP A 68 23.15 -32.49 -40.73
CA ASP A 68 23.50 -32.36 -39.32
C ASP A 68 23.34 -33.69 -38.60
N ASP A 69 24.48 -34.31 -38.28
CA ASP A 69 24.50 -35.64 -37.60
C ASP A 69 23.81 -35.64 -36.24
N ASP A 70 23.62 -34.47 -35.62
CA ASP A 70 22.96 -34.35 -34.29
C ASP A 70 21.43 -34.30 -34.42
N LEU A 71 20.89 -33.89 -35.55
CA LEU A 71 19.43 -33.71 -35.76
C LEU A 71 18.84 -34.69 -36.78
N GLU A 72 19.66 -35.29 -37.63
CA GLU A 72 19.24 -36.07 -38.79
C GLU A 72 19.86 -37.44 -38.81
N ILE A 73 19.16 -38.39 -39.34
CA ILE A 73 19.63 -39.74 -39.57
C ILE A 73 19.33 -40.16 -41.01
N HIS A 74 20.31 -40.83 -41.67
CA HIS A 74 20.11 -41.35 -43.00
C HIS A 74 19.09 -42.50 -43.00
N ILE A 75 18.25 -42.53 -44.03
CA ILE A 75 17.15 -43.47 -44.17
C ILE A 75 17.57 -44.96 -44.00
N GLU A 76 18.75 -45.32 -44.53
CA GLU A 76 19.24 -46.69 -44.40
C GLU A 76 19.55 -47.08 -42.97
N LYS A 77 20.11 -46.16 -42.17
CA LYS A 77 20.33 -46.38 -40.73
C LYS A 77 19.01 -46.40 -39.96
N ALA A 78 18.09 -45.50 -40.30
CA ALA A 78 16.78 -45.41 -39.68
C ALA A 78 15.97 -46.71 -39.88
N ARG A 79 16.07 -47.33 -41.06
CA ARG A 79 15.42 -48.62 -41.36
C ARG A 79 15.98 -49.80 -40.57
N GLN A 80 17.16 -49.71 -40.01
CA GLN A 80 17.68 -50.70 -39.09
C GLN A 80 16.94 -50.74 -37.73
N VAL A 81 16.38 -49.57 -37.37
CA VAL A 81 15.58 -49.40 -36.14
C VAL A 81 14.09 -49.66 -36.40
N ASN A 82 13.57 -49.12 -37.49
CA ASN A 82 12.20 -49.30 -37.95
C ASN A 82 12.17 -49.47 -39.47
N ALA A 83 11.85 -50.67 -39.93
CA ALA A 83 11.91 -51.04 -41.35
C ALA A 83 10.94 -50.24 -42.24
N ASP A 84 9.84 -49.77 -41.71
CA ASP A 84 8.76 -49.09 -42.42
C ASP A 84 8.92 -47.55 -42.44
N VAL A 85 9.97 -47.00 -41.86
CA VAL A 85 10.20 -45.56 -41.78
C VAL A 85 10.49 -44.92 -43.14
N GLN A 86 9.94 -43.74 -43.36
CA GLN A 86 10.11 -42.97 -44.58
C GLN A 86 10.88 -41.66 -44.35
N VAL A 87 11.47 -41.10 -45.39
CA VAL A 87 12.10 -39.80 -45.37
C VAL A 87 11.08 -38.73 -44.96
N GLY A 88 11.45 -37.85 -44.03
CA GLY A 88 10.58 -36.81 -43.45
C GLY A 88 9.89 -37.25 -42.16
N GLU A 89 9.93 -38.54 -41.78
CA GLU A 89 9.48 -39.01 -40.47
C GLU A 89 10.58 -38.83 -39.44
N THR A 90 10.22 -39.03 -38.17
CA THR A 90 11.16 -39.00 -37.04
C THR A 90 11.33 -40.37 -36.46
N ILE A 91 12.53 -40.69 -35.94
CA ILE A 91 12.79 -41.86 -35.15
C ILE A 91 13.40 -41.51 -33.84
N GLU A 92 13.22 -42.39 -32.85
CA GLU A 92 13.78 -42.27 -31.51
C GLU A 92 15.00 -43.17 -31.38
N GLN A 93 16.12 -42.62 -30.96
CA GLN A 93 17.33 -43.37 -30.62
C GLN A 93 17.59 -43.28 -29.14
N GLU A 94 17.68 -44.44 -28.45
CA GLU A 94 17.92 -44.47 -27.01
C GLU A 94 19.31 -43.89 -26.66
N ILE A 95 19.37 -43.03 -25.69
CA ILE A 95 20.61 -42.44 -25.16
C ILE A 95 21.30 -43.48 -24.27
N ASP A 96 22.64 -43.54 -24.34
CA ASP A 96 23.43 -44.42 -23.49
C ASP A 96 23.02 -44.27 -22.01
N PRO A 97 22.58 -45.37 -21.38
CA PRO A 97 22.15 -45.38 -19.98
C PRO A 97 23.23 -44.92 -18.98
N ALA A 98 24.52 -45.14 -19.27
CA ALA A 98 25.62 -44.70 -18.41
C ALA A 98 25.81 -43.18 -18.45
N TYR A 99 25.65 -42.59 -19.64
CA TYR A 99 25.68 -41.14 -19.82
C TYR A 99 24.47 -40.46 -19.16
N LEU A 100 23.29 -41.02 -19.40
CA LEU A 100 22.04 -40.54 -18.80
C LEU A 100 22.07 -40.64 -17.28
N GLY A 101 22.60 -41.72 -16.69
CA GLY A 101 22.74 -41.90 -15.25
C GLY A 101 23.58 -40.83 -14.57
N ARG A 102 24.67 -40.40 -15.19
CA ARG A 102 25.52 -39.31 -14.65
C ARG A 102 24.80 -37.99 -14.64
N ILE A 103 24.13 -37.65 -15.72
CA ILE A 103 23.33 -36.40 -15.82
C ILE A 103 22.18 -36.42 -14.79
N ALA A 104 21.47 -37.56 -14.72
CA ALA A 104 20.34 -37.71 -13.82
C ALA A 104 20.72 -37.55 -12.34
N ALA A 105 21.85 -38.09 -11.91
CA ALA A 105 22.32 -38.00 -10.54
C ALA A 105 22.58 -36.54 -10.11
N GLN A 106 23.12 -35.72 -11.01
CA GLN A 106 23.35 -34.28 -10.73
C GLN A 106 22.09 -33.43 -10.85
N THR A 107 21.27 -33.69 -11.84
CA THR A 107 20.15 -32.83 -12.24
C THR A 107 18.88 -33.11 -11.43
N ALA A 108 18.60 -34.38 -11.13
CA ALA A 108 17.38 -34.78 -10.42
C ALA A 108 17.31 -34.11 -9.04
N ARG A 109 18.39 -34.07 -8.29
CA ARG A 109 18.43 -33.42 -6.97
C ARG A 109 18.08 -31.93 -7.07
N GLN A 110 18.64 -31.22 -8.05
CA GLN A 110 18.36 -29.80 -8.25
C GLN A 110 16.92 -29.56 -8.67
N ALA A 111 16.38 -30.39 -9.59
CA ALA A 111 14.98 -30.32 -10.05
C ALA A 111 14.00 -30.58 -8.90
N ILE A 112 14.27 -31.57 -8.07
CA ILE A 112 13.47 -31.88 -6.88
C ILE A 112 13.44 -30.67 -5.93
N MET A 113 14.60 -30.14 -5.58
CA MET A 113 14.70 -29.00 -4.69
C MET A 113 14.04 -27.75 -5.25
N GLN A 114 14.09 -27.54 -6.56
CA GLN A 114 13.42 -26.43 -7.20
C GLN A 114 11.90 -26.63 -7.23
N ARG A 115 11.42 -27.85 -7.50
CA ARG A 115 9.98 -28.14 -7.47
C ARG A 115 9.39 -28.01 -6.08
N ILE A 116 10.12 -28.42 -5.04
CA ILE A 116 9.71 -28.21 -3.65
C ILE A 116 9.57 -26.71 -3.37
N ARG A 117 10.58 -25.91 -3.71
CA ARG A 117 10.52 -24.44 -3.52
C ARG A 117 9.36 -23.80 -4.27
N GLN A 118 9.12 -24.25 -5.50
CA GLN A 118 8.00 -23.77 -6.30
C GLN A 118 6.66 -24.13 -5.66
N PHE A 119 6.51 -25.36 -5.20
CA PHE A 119 5.30 -25.84 -4.53
C PHE A 119 5.05 -25.09 -3.21
N GLU A 120 6.09 -24.86 -2.39
CA GLU A 120 5.99 -24.07 -1.17
C GLU A 120 5.55 -22.63 -1.45
N LYS A 121 6.03 -22.03 -2.54
CA LYS A 121 5.60 -20.71 -3.01
C LYS A 121 4.13 -20.68 -3.47
N GLU A 122 3.73 -21.66 -4.26
CA GLU A 122 2.33 -21.81 -4.71
C GLU A 122 1.40 -21.99 -3.52
N ARG A 123 1.82 -22.77 -2.52
CA ARG A 123 1.07 -23.00 -1.29
C ARG A 123 0.93 -21.72 -0.45
N ILE A 124 1.97 -20.93 -0.32
CA ILE A 124 1.90 -19.62 0.36
C ILE A 124 0.87 -18.74 -0.33
N TYR A 125 0.90 -18.65 -1.65
CA TYR A 125 -0.08 -17.89 -2.41
C TYR A 125 -1.50 -18.39 -2.17
N ASP A 126 -1.73 -19.70 -2.26
CA ASP A 126 -3.04 -20.31 -2.06
C ASP A 126 -3.57 -20.13 -0.62
N ASP A 127 -2.69 -20.19 0.37
CA ASP A 127 -3.06 -20.00 1.77
C ASP A 127 -3.53 -18.56 2.09
N TYR A 128 -3.03 -17.56 1.36
CA TYR A 128 -3.27 -16.14 1.66
C TYR A 128 -4.06 -15.36 0.60
N LYS A 129 -4.25 -15.89 -0.61
CA LYS A 129 -4.95 -15.17 -1.71
C LYS A 129 -6.35 -14.68 -1.33
N ASP A 130 -7.10 -15.49 -0.56
CA ASP A 130 -8.45 -15.15 -0.11
C ASP A 130 -8.46 -14.21 1.11
N THR A 131 -7.31 -13.96 1.72
CA THR A 131 -7.13 -13.07 2.86
C THR A 131 -6.74 -11.66 2.42
N VAL A 132 -6.48 -11.43 1.14
CA VAL A 132 -6.19 -10.09 0.59
C VAL A 132 -7.38 -9.16 0.87
N GLY A 133 -7.09 -8.01 1.45
CA GLY A 133 -8.10 -7.04 1.91
C GLY A 133 -8.58 -7.26 3.33
N ASP A 134 -8.15 -8.32 4.01
CA ASP A 134 -8.48 -8.59 5.41
C ASP A 134 -7.35 -8.15 6.35
N ILE A 135 -7.71 -8.00 7.63
CA ILE A 135 -6.74 -7.74 8.69
C ILE A 135 -6.12 -9.07 9.14
N VAL A 136 -4.81 -9.06 9.19
CA VAL A 136 -4.00 -10.16 9.74
C VAL A 136 -3.24 -9.70 10.97
N THR A 137 -2.98 -10.64 11.86
CA THR A 137 -2.15 -10.43 13.04
C THR A 137 -0.88 -11.25 12.90
N GLY A 138 0.25 -10.65 13.18
CA GLY A 138 1.54 -11.31 13.13
C GLY A 138 2.49 -10.80 14.20
N THR A 139 3.68 -11.35 14.23
CA THR A 139 4.75 -10.95 15.15
C THR A 139 5.90 -10.35 14.35
N VAL A 140 6.36 -9.17 14.75
CA VAL A 140 7.53 -8.53 14.13
C VAL A 140 8.77 -9.38 14.44
N ARG A 141 9.50 -9.79 13.39
CA ARG A 141 10.70 -10.60 13.51
C ARG A 141 11.98 -9.78 13.44
N ARG A 142 12.12 -8.96 12.42
CA ARG A 142 13.32 -8.17 12.13
C ARG A 142 13.05 -7.03 11.17
N ARG A 143 14.03 -6.14 11.07
CA ARG A 143 14.10 -5.16 9.96
C ARG A 143 15.09 -5.68 8.92
N GLU A 144 14.70 -5.64 7.69
CA GLU A 144 15.52 -6.06 6.57
C GLU A 144 15.39 -5.07 5.41
N ARG A 145 16.50 -4.41 5.04
CA ARG A 145 16.53 -3.39 3.97
C ARG A 145 15.51 -2.26 4.11
N GLY A 146 15.16 -1.91 5.35
CA GLY A 146 14.16 -0.89 5.65
C GLY A 146 12.73 -1.42 5.83
N ASP A 147 12.44 -2.64 5.40
CA ASP A 147 11.17 -3.29 5.60
C ASP A 147 11.07 -3.92 7.00
N LEU A 148 9.87 -3.98 7.56
CA LEU A 148 9.60 -4.83 8.71
C LEU A 148 9.15 -6.20 8.21
N VAL A 149 9.82 -7.24 8.69
CA VAL A 149 9.43 -8.63 8.43
C VAL A 149 8.53 -9.11 9.55
N VAL A 150 7.34 -9.55 9.20
CA VAL A 150 6.27 -9.97 10.11
C VAL A 150 5.94 -11.44 9.88
N ASP A 151 6.01 -12.23 10.94
CA ASP A 151 5.63 -13.64 10.89
C ASP A 151 4.11 -13.79 11.08
N LEU A 152 3.45 -14.34 10.06
CA LEU A 152 2.03 -14.65 10.07
C LEU A 152 1.72 -16.10 10.52
N GLY A 153 2.75 -16.85 10.90
CA GLY A 153 2.65 -18.26 11.30
C GLY A 153 2.97 -19.23 10.16
N LYS A 154 2.28 -19.16 9.05
CA LYS A 154 2.51 -20.01 7.87
C LYS A 154 3.52 -19.42 6.89
N ALA A 155 3.68 -18.12 6.90
CA ALA A 155 4.61 -17.37 6.04
C ALA A 155 5.05 -16.07 6.68
N GLU A 156 6.17 -15.52 6.22
CA GLU A 156 6.61 -14.17 6.53
C GLU A 156 5.99 -13.17 5.54
N ALA A 157 5.56 -12.03 6.07
CA ALA A 157 5.06 -10.90 5.30
C ALA A 157 5.96 -9.68 5.49
N ILE A 158 5.81 -8.70 4.63
CA ILE A 158 6.61 -7.48 4.60
C ILE A 158 5.71 -6.27 4.83
N LEU A 159 6.09 -5.42 5.78
CA LEU A 159 5.52 -4.09 5.97
C LEU A 159 6.54 -3.04 5.51
N PRO A 160 6.46 -2.57 4.26
CA PRO A 160 7.43 -1.64 3.71
C PRO A 160 7.27 -0.22 4.29
N PRO A 161 8.31 0.63 4.23
CA PRO A 161 8.27 1.99 4.78
C PRO A 161 7.09 2.82 4.30
N ARG A 162 6.72 2.72 3.03
CA ARG A 162 5.59 3.45 2.43
C ARG A 162 4.22 3.04 2.97
N GLU A 163 4.11 1.86 3.56
CA GLU A 163 2.88 1.30 4.11
C GLU A 163 2.83 1.38 5.64
N ARG A 164 3.88 1.91 6.25
CA ARG A 164 3.91 2.23 7.68
C ARG A 164 3.33 3.60 7.96
N VAL A 165 2.91 3.82 9.18
CA VAL A 165 2.45 5.11 9.66
C VAL A 165 3.60 5.83 10.35
N SER A 166 3.79 7.11 10.04
CA SER A 166 4.82 7.93 10.69
C SER A 166 4.55 8.03 12.18
N GLY A 167 5.59 7.79 12.98
CA GLY A 167 5.48 7.79 14.45
C GLY A 167 5.15 6.43 15.06
N GLU A 168 4.79 5.42 14.28
CA GLU A 168 4.70 4.04 14.74
C GLU A 168 6.08 3.38 14.68
N ASP A 169 6.50 2.77 15.76
CA ASP A 169 7.69 1.95 15.85
C ASP A 169 7.36 0.60 16.48
N TYR A 170 7.88 -0.46 15.87
CA TYR A 170 7.64 -1.82 16.31
C TYR A 170 8.96 -2.53 16.57
N ALA A 171 9.12 -3.06 17.77
CA ALA A 171 10.28 -3.86 18.15
C ALA A 171 10.08 -5.33 17.75
N PRO A 172 11.17 -6.07 17.49
CA PRO A 172 11.11 -7.52 17.32
C PRO A 172 10.41 -8.19 18.51
N GLY A 173 9.49 -9.11 18.23
CA GLY A 173 8.67 -9.80 19.21
C GLY A 173 7.32 -9.16 19.49
N GLU A 174 7.08 -7.92 19.07
CA GLU A 174 5.78 -7.27 19.21
C GLU A 174 4.74 -7.84 18.25
N SER A 175 3.51 -7.93 18.73
CA SER A 175 2.36 -8.28 17.91
C SER A 175 1.90 -7.06 17.12
N ILE A 176 1.61 -7.27 15.84
CA ILE A 176 1.14 -6.22 14.94
C ILE A 176 -0.08 -6.68 14.16
N ARG A 177 -1.07 -5.82 14.05
CA ARG A 177 -2.21 -5.99 13.15
C ARG A 177 -2.02 -5.12 11.92
N SER A 178 -2.30 -5.66 10.76
CA SER A 178 -2.14 -4.94 9.49
C SER A 178 -3.16 -5.44 8.48
N LEU A 179 -3.45 -4.61 7.49
CA LEU A 179 -4.16 -5.03 6.29
C LEU A 179 -3.22 -5.89 5.44
N LEU A 180 -3.66 -7.06 5.00
CA LEU A 180 -3.00 -7.76 3.92
C LEU A 180 -3.36 -7.06 2.61
N LEU A 181 -2.45 -6.19 2.15
CA LEU A 181 -2.74 -5.28 1.04
C LEU A 181 -2.78 -6.02 -0.30
N LYS A 182 -1.77 -6.83 -0.56
CA LYS A 182 -1.60 -7.59 -1.80
C LYS A 182 -0.54 -8.66 -1.67
N ILE A 183 -0.53 -9.58 -2.63
CA ILE A 183 0.53 -10.56 -2.82
C ILE A 183 1.21 -10.25 -4.15
N GLU A 184 2.48 -9.91 -4.11
CA GLU A 184 3.31 -9.64 -5.29
C GLU A 184 4.12 -10.87 -5.67
N GLN A 185 4.08 -11.27 -6.95
CA GLN A 185 4.96 -12.31 -7.46
C GLN A 185 6.33 -11.73 -7.76
N THR A 186 7.36 -12.28 -7.16
CA THR A 186 8.74 -11.89 -7.39
C THR A 186 9.56 -13.08 -7.87
N ASN A 187 10.77 -12.84 -8.35
CA ASN A 187 11.70 -13.90 -8.74
C ASN A 187 12.04 -14.87 -7.58
N ARG A 188 11.85 -14.41 -6.34
CA ARG A 188 12.08 -15.20 -5.11
C ARG A 188 10.83 -15.94 -4.63
N GLY A 189 9.65 -15.60 -5.17
CA GLY A 189 8.35 -16.13 -4.80
C GLY A 189 7.35 -15.04 -4.48
N PRO A 190 6.19 -15.39 -3.91
CA PRO A 190 5.19 -14.44 -3.51
C PRO A 190 5.64 -13.67 -2.26
N ASP A 191 5.64 -12.34 -2.35
CA ASP A 191 5.81 -11.44 -1.23
C ASP A 191 4.42 -10.97 -0.75
N ILE A 192 4.11 -11.23 0.50
CA ILE A 192 2.88 -10.74 1.15
C ILE A 192 3.15 -9.35 1.66
N ILE A 193 2.46 -8.36 1.10
CA ILE A 193 2.62 -6.95 1.45
C ILE A 193 1.54 -6.53 2.43
N LEU A 194 1.96 -6.07 3.59
CA LEU A 194 1.09 -5.52 4.63
C LEU A 194 1.02 -4.00 4.55
N SER A 195 -0.07 -3.44 5.05
CA SER A 195 -0.24 -1.99 5.17
C SER A 195 -0.94 -1.61 6.47
N ARG A 196 -0.47 -0.54 7.11
CA ARG A 196 -1.14 0.16 8.19
C ARG A 196 -1.56 1.57 7.78
N SER A 197 -1.02 2.09 6.67
CA SER A 197 -1.34 3.42 6.14
C SER A 197 -2.52 3.44 5.17
N ASN A 198 -2.90 2.28 4.63
CA ASN A 198 -3.99 2.21 3.65
C ASN A 198 -5.34 2.54 4.28
N LEU A 199 -6.19 3.22 3.51
CA LEU A 199 -7.55 3.60 3.92
C LEU A 199 -8.39 2.38 4.32
N ASN A 200 -8.27 1.27 3.59
CA ASN A 200 -9.02 0.05 3.84
C ASN A 200 -8.63 -0.63 5.16
N PHE A 201 -7.47 -0.33 5.72
CA PHE A 201 -7.12 -0.80 7.07
C PHE A 201 -8.11 -0.26 8.11
N VAL A 202 -8.40 1.04 8.06
CA VAL A 202 -9.39 1.65 8.94
C VAL A 202 -10.81 1.12 8.65
N ARG A 203 -11.17 0.97 7.38
CA ARG A 203 -12.46 0.39 6.98
C ARG A 203 -12.68 -1.00 7.61
N ARG A 204 -11.69 -1.87 7.49
CA ARG A 204 -11.75 -3.23 8.04
C ARG A 204 -11.79 -3.24 9.57
N LEU A 205 -11.12 -2.32 10.24
CA LEU A 205 -11.22 -2.16 11.69
C LEU A 205 -12.65 -1.82 12.12
N PHE A 206 -13.33 -0.93 11.39
CA PHE A 206 -14.73 -0.63 11.64
C PHE A 206 -15.65 -1.83 11.38
N GLU A 207 -15.43 -2.57 10.31
CA GLU A 207 -16.19 -3.79 9.99
C GLU A 207 -16.03 -4.87 11.07
N LEU A 208 -14.88 -4.97 11.69
CA LEU A 208 -14.63 -5.91 12.79
C LEU A 208 -15.22 -5.44 14.14
N GLU A 209 -15.18 -4.14 14.41
CA GLU A 209 -15.62 -3.59 15.70
C GLU A 209 -17.10 -3.26 15.74
N VAL A 210 -17.71 -2.87 14.61
CA VAL A 210 -19.09 -2.42 14.52
C VAL A 210 -19.95 -3.51 13.88
N THR A 211 -20.77 -4.17 14.69
CA THR A 211 -21.63 -5.28 14.26
C THR A 211 -22.60 -4.85 13.18
N GLU A 212 -23.14 -3.64 13.27
CA GLU A 212 -24.11 -3.08 12.33
C GLU A 212 -23.46 -2.80 10.96
N ILE A 213 -22.15 -2.60 10.89
CA ILE A 213 -21.42 -2.55 9.61
C ILE A 213 -21.21 -3.96 9.06
N ALA A 214 -20.83 -4.89 9.93
CA ALA A 214 -20.62 -6.29 9.54
C ALA A 214 -21.87 -6.96 8.96
N ASP A 215 -23.05 -6.64 9.50
CA ASP A 215 -24.34 -7.19 9.03
C ASP A 215 -24.97 -6.39 7.88
N GLY A 216 -24.37 -5.28 7.48
CA GLY A 216 -24.83 -4.43 6.37
C GLY A 216 -25.94 -3.43 6.74
N THR A 217 -26.35 -3.32 8.00
CA THR A 217 -27.34 -2.32 8.46
C THR A 217 -26.78 -0.92 8.31
N VAL A 218 -25.51 -0.71 8.68
CA VAL A 218 -24.76 0.54 8.51
C VAL A 218 -23.72 0.37 7.43
N SER A 219 -23.59 1.36 6.57
CA SER A 219 -22.60 1.40 5.48
C SER A 219 -21.66 2.59 5.62
N ILE A 220 -20.39 2.38 5.27
CA ILE A 220 -19.41 3.46 5.12
C ILE A 220 -19.45 3.95 3.69
N GLU A 221 -20.02 5.13 3.46
CA GLU A 221 -20.25 5.69 2.13
C GLU A 221 -19.04 6.48 1.61
N ALA A 222 -18.32 7.15 2.49
CA ALA A 222 -17.12 7.90 2.14
C ALA A 222 -16.10 7.87 3.27
N MET A 223 -14.84 7.90 2.90
CA MET A 223 -13.72 7.95 3.83
C MET A 223 -12.58 8.80 3.27
N ALA A 224 -11.90 9.51 4.15
CA ALA A 224 -10.64 10.17 3.85
C ALA A 224 -9.69 10.03 5.04
N ARG A 225 -8.44 9.73 4.77
CA ARG A 225 -7.42 9.46 5.80
C ARG A 225 -6.12 10.19 5.53
N GLU A 226 -5.59 10.79 6.56
CA GLU A 226 -4.18 11.17 6.65
C GLU A 226 -3.54 10.27 7.73
N PRO A 227 -2.77 9.25 7.33
CA PRO A 227 -2.28 8.22 8.25
C PRO A 227 -1.49 8.80 9.41
N GLY A 228 -1.79 8.35 10.63
CA GLY A 228 -1.16 8.84 11.87
C GLY A 228 -1.70 10.17 12.37
N TYR A 229 -2.55 10.84 11.63
CA TYR A 229 -3.12 12.13 12.01
C TYR A 229 -4.63 12.06 12.25
N ARG A 230 -5.40 11.84 11.18
CA ARG A 230 -6.87 11.86 11.25
C ARG A 230 -7.51 11.09 10.12
N THR A 231 -8.63 10.48 10.42
CA THR A 231 -9.56 9.85 9.45
C THR A 231 -10.94 10.45 9.61
N LYS A 232 -11.57 10.81 8.50
CA LYS A 232 -13.00 11.17 8.45
C LYS A 232 -13.77 10.06 7.76
N ILE A 233 -14.87 9.62 8.38
CA ILE A 233 -15.79 8.65 7.76
C ILE A 233 -17.20 9.19 7.76
N ALA A 234 -17.91 8.97 6.65
CA ALA A 234 -19.30 9.28 6.49
C ALA A 234 -20.10 7.99 6.40
N VAL A 235 -21.05 7.80 7.29
CA VAL A 235 -21.81 6.56 7.45
C VAL A 235 -23.30 6.79 7.23
N ASN A 236 -23.97 5.77 6.70
CA ASN A 236 -25.39 5.74 6.46
C ASN A 236 -26.02 4.49 7.05
N SER A 237 -27.31 4.52 7.30
CA SER A 237 -28.08 3.36 7.76
C SER A 237 -29.20 3.02 6.80
N ASN A 238 -29.36 1.73 6.53
CA ASN A 238 -30.49 1.20 5.76
C ASN A 238 -31.76 1.00 6.63
N ASP A 239 -31.61 1.04 7.96
CA ASP A 239 -32.71 0.96 8.91
C ASP A 239 -32.92 2.33 9.57
N PRO A 240 -34.11 2.96 9.40
CA PRO A 240 -34.41 4.25 10.01
C PRO A 240 -34.34 4.27 11.54
N LYS A 241 -34.43 3.12 12.18
CA LYS A 241 -34.38 2.97 13.63
C LYS A 241 -32.94 2.92 14.18
N VAL A 242 -31.95 2.76 13.30
CA VAL A 242 -30.53 2.67 13.67
C VAL A 242 -29.84 3.97 13.33
N ASP A 243 -29.29 4.63 14.35
CA ASP A 243 -28.40 5.79 14.15
C ASP A 243 -27.02 5.31 13.70
N PRO A 244 -26.60 5.61 12.45
CA PRO A 244 -25.34 5.11 11.92
C PRO A 244 -24.11 5.66 12.66
N VAL A 245 -24.17 6.91 13.08
CA VAL A 245 -23.05 7.54 13.83
C VAL A 245 -22.94 6.94 15.23
N GLY A 246 -24.06 6.82 15.94
CA GLY A 246 -24.12 6.22 17.26
C GLY A 246 -23.65 4.76 17.28
N ALA A 247 -24.02 3.98 16.25
CA ALA A 247 -23.55 2.60 16.10
C ALA A 247 -22.03 2.50 15.98
N CYS A 248 -21.41 3.39 15.19
CA CYS A 248 -19.95 3.40 15.00
C CYS A 248 -19.20 3.93 16.22
N VAL A 249 -19.75 4.92 16.90
CA VAL A 249 -19.15 5.49 18.13
C VAL A 249 -19.23 4.49 19.29
N GLY A 250 -20.37 3.84 19.44
CA GLY A 250 -20.65 2.93 20.52
C GLY A 250 -20.94 3.63 21.86
N ALA A 251 -21.35 2.85 22.86
CA ALA A 251 -21.67 3.37 24.19
C ALA A 251 -20.45 4.08 24.79
N ARG A 252 -20.62 5.37 25.13
CA ARG A 252 -19.53 6.22 25.67
C ARG A 252 -18.27 6.28 24.79
N GLY A 253 -18.41 6.04 23.51
CA GLY A 253 -17.31 6.02 22.55
C GLY A 253 -16.43 4.77 22.62
N ALA A 254 -16.91 3.67 23.18
CA ALA A 254 -16.11 2.47 23.39
C ALA A 254 -15.56 1.88 22.09
N ARG A 255 -16.39 1.79 21.06
CA ARG A 255 -16.01 1.21 19.75
C ARG A 255 -14.97 2.06 19.06
N VAL A 256 -15.21 3.37 18.91
CA VAL A 256 -14.27 4.27 18.24
C VAL A 256 -12.96 4.39 19.03
N LYS A 257 -12.97 4.35 20.35
CA LYS A 257 -11.75 4.36 21.19
C LYS A 257 -10.88 3.12 20.96
N THR A 258 -11.49 1.96 20.76
CA THR A 258 -10.76 0.73 20.43
C THR A 258 -10.00 0.88 19.10
N ILE A 259 -10.66 1.44 18.08
CA ILE A 259 -10.05 1.68 16.78
C ILE A 259 -8.95 2.76 16.88
N VAL A 260 -9.21 3.86 17.55
CA VAL A 260 -8.21 4.92 17.79
C VAL A 260 -6.96 4.39 18.47
N ARG A 261 -7.13 3.50 19.46
CA ARG A 261 -6.01 2.85 20.15
C ARG A 261 -5.19 1.96 19.22
N GLU A 262 -5.87 1.15 18.38
CA GLU A 262 -5.21 0.32 17.37
C GLU A 262 -4.40 1.17 16.38
N LEU A 263 -4.90 2.35 16.02
CA LEU A 263 -4.24 3.29 15.10
C LEU A 263 -3.20 4.20 15.77
N GLY A 264 -2.78 3.89 17.00
CA GLY A 264 -1.76 4.66 17.71
C GLY A 264 -2.16 6.08 18.10
N GLY A 265 -3.45 6.34 18.27
CA GLY A 265 -3.98 7.64 18.64
C GLY A 265 -4.43 8.52 17.47
N GLU A 266 -4.46 8.00 16.24
CA GLU A 266 -5.02 8.68 15.08
C GLU A 266 -6.48 9.08 15.35
N LYS A 267 -6.82 10.35 15.16
CA LYS A 267 -8.18 10.86 15.43
C LYS A 267 -9.15 10.38 14.37
N ILE A 268 -10.38 10.07 14.79
CA ILE A 268 -11.44 9.61 13.91
C ILE A 268 -12.66 10.51 14.08
N ASP A 269 -13.10 11.11 12.98
CA ASP A 269 -14.34 11.87 12.90
C ASP A 269 -15.39 11.03 12.17
N ILE A 270 -16.49 10.72 12.85
CA ILE A 270 -17.60 9.95 12.32
C ILE A 270 -18.75 10.89 12.09
N ILE A 271 -19.20 11.01 10.85
CA ILE A 271 -20.29 11.88 10.46
C ILE A 271 -21.38 11.11 9.71
N ARG A 272 -22.60 11.66 9.69
CA ARG A 272 -23.68 11.13 8.88
C ARG A 272 -23.42 11.45 7.41
N TYR A 273 -23.62 10.48 6.54
CA TYR A 273 -23.55 10.67 5.10
C TYR A 273 -24.78 11.37 4.57
N TYR A 274 -24.60 12.29 3.65
CA TYR A 274 -25.65 12.90 2.85
C TYR A 274 -25.25 12.86 1.38
N GLN A 275 -26.19 12.53 0.52
CA GLN A 275 -25.96 12.55 -0.92
C GLN A 275 -25.77 13.99 -1.43
N ASP A 276 -26.43 14.96 -0.80
CA ASP A 276 -26.23 16.38 -1.06
C ASP A 276 -24.85 16.82 -0.54
N PRO A 277 -23.92 17.24 -1.43
CA PRO A 277 -22.58 17.63 -1.04
C PRO A 277 -22.54 18.82 -0.07
N LEU A 278 -23.54 19.70 -0.10
CA LEU A 278 -23.60 20.85 0.82
C LEU A 278 -23.92 20.42 2.25
N LYS A 279 -24.88 19.51 2.40
CA LYS A 279 -25.18 18.93 3.72
C LYS A 279 -24.03 18.12 4.27
N LEU A 280 -23.34 17.38 3.42
CA LEU A 280 -22.17 16.62 3.82
C LEU A 280 -21.01 17.55 4.21
N LEU A 281 -20.84 18.68 3.50
CA LEU A 281 -19.87 19.71 3.83
C LEU A 281 -20.13 20.30 5.22
N GLU A 282 -21.40 20.65 5.50
CA GLU A 282 -21.80 21.18 6.81
C GLU A 282 -21.46 20.21 7.94
N GLU A 283 -21.77 18.92 7.76
CA GLU A 283 -21.44 17.89 8.76
C GLU A 283 -19.92 17.71 8.93
N ALA A 284 -19.19 17.72 7.83
CA ALA A 284 -17.74 17.47 7.85
C ALA A 284 -16.92 18.61 8.47
N LEU A 285 -17.46 19.86 8.44
CA LEU A 285 -16.78 21.04 8.97
C LEU A 285 -17.11 21.35 10.43
N LYS A 286 -18.15 20.73 11.00
CA LYS A 286 -18.51 20.99 12.41
C LYS A 286 -17.27 20.95 13.33
N PRO A 287 -17.14 21.91 14.27
CA PRO A 287 -18.09 22.94 14.66
C PRO A 287 -18.13 24.20 13.76
N ALA A 288 -17.22 24.33 12.77
CA ALA A 288 -17.26 25.46 11.83
C ALA A 288 -18.52 25.42 10.96
N VAL A 289 -19.09 26.58 10.70
CA VAL A 289 -20.32 26.72 9.89
C VAL A 289 -19.97 27.41 8.57
N PRO A 290 -20.11 26.70 7.42
CA PRO A 290 -19.91 27.30 6.11
C PRO A 290 -21.03 28.30 5.78
N LYS A 291 -20.65 29.44 5.21
CA LYS A 291 -21.53 30.53 4.76
C LYS A 291 -21.15 30.96 3.35
N ASN A 292 -22.04 31.71 2.70
CA ASN A 292 -21.81 32.26 1.36
C ASN A 292 -21.33 31.22 0.36
N ILE A 293 -21.98 30.07 0.36
CA ILE A 293 -21.58 28.89 -0.41
C ILE A 293 -21.87 29.11 -1.89
N ASN A 294 -20.83 28.97 -2.71
CA ASN A 294 -20.92 29.02 -4.17
C ASN A 294 -20.41 27.70 -4.75
N VAL A 295 -21.26 27.03 -5.55
CA VAL A 295 -20.95 25.72 -6.14
C VAL A 295 -20.70 25.87 -7.63
N ASN A 296 -19.53 25.44 -8.08
CA ASN A 296 -19.21 25.28 -9.49
C ASN A 296 -19.20 23.77 -9.83
N GLU A 297 -20.29 23.31 -10.42
CA GLU A 297 -20.46 21.90 -10.80
C GLU A 297 -19.49 21.47 -11.91
N GLY A 298 -19.17 22.38 -12.85
CA GLY A 298 -18.28 22.07 -13.97
C GLY A 298 -16.88 21.67 -13.52
N ASP A 299 -16.34 22.39 -12.55
CA ASP A 299 -15.02 22.14 -11.97
C ASP A 299 -15.05 21.24 -10.73
N ARG A 300 -16.24 20.86 -10.27
CA ARG A 300 -16.46 20.20 -8.98
C ARG A 300 -15.78 20.95 -7.84
N ARG A 301 -16.07 22.25 -7.74
CA ARG A 301 -15.47 23.16 -6.76
C ARG A 301 -16.54 23.83 -5.92
N ILE A 302 -16.33 23.88 -4.63
CA ILE A 302 -17.17 24.60 -3.68
C ILE A 302 -16.33 25.70 -3.03
N HIS A 303 -16.77 26.94 -3.22
CA HIS A 303 -16.25 28.08 -2.51
C HIS A 303 -17.19 28.42 -1.36
N PHE A 304 -16.66 28.64 -0.18
CA PHE A 304 -17.43 29.05 0.99
C PHE A 304 -16.59 29.83 1.97
N GLU A 305 -17.25 30.52 2.86
CA GLU A 305 -16.63 31.34 3.89
C GLU A 305 -16.95 30.76 5.27
N VAL A 306 -16.08 30.96 6.22
CA VAL A 306 -16.30 30.64 7.64
C VAL A 306 -15.95 31.84 8.50
N ALA A 307 -16.48 31.90 9.71
CA ALA A 307 -16.12 32.91 10.67
C ALA A 307 -14.62 32.91 10.93
N GLU A 308 -14.04 34.08 11.23
CA GLU A 308 -12.59 34.21 11.48
C GLU A 308 -12.07 33.24 12.54
N ASP A 309 -12.82 33.08 13.62
CA ASP A 309 -12.48 32.19 14.73
C ASP A 309 -12.51 30.70 14.32
N ASP A 310 -13.30 30.35 13.30
CA ASP A 310 -13.46 28.99 12.80
C ASP A 310 -12.51 28.66 11.65
N LEU A 311 -11.82 29.64 11.08
CA LEU A 311 -10.97 29.44 9.90
C LEU A 311 -9.85 28.45 10.19
N SER A 312 -9.20 28.54 11.33
CA SER A 312 -8.14 27.64 11.74
C SER A 312 -8.65 26.19 11.95
N ILE A 313 -9.89 26.03 12.42
CA ILE A 313 -10.53 24.73 12.60
C ILE A 313 -10.89 24.11 11.26
N ALA A 314 -11.47 24.91 10.36
CA ALA A 314 -11.88 24.47 9.03
C ALA A 314 -10.69 24.01 8.17
N ILE A 315 -9.59 24.78 8.20
CA ILE A 315 -8.36 24.46 7.47
C ILE A 315 -7.59 23.33 8.19
N GLY A 316 -7.46 23.42 9.50
CA GLY A 316 -6.75 22.47 10.34
C GLY A 316 -5.23 22.61 10.21
N ARG A 317 -4.52 21.86 11.06
CA ARG A 317 -3.05 21.83 11.06
C ARG A 317 -2.52 21.40 9.68
N ARG A 318 -1.64 22.18 9.08
CA ARG A 318 -1.07 21.97 7.74
C ARG A 318 -2.12 21.80 6.63
N GLY A 319 -3.32 22.37 6.83
CA GLY A 319 -4.41 22.23 5.87
C GLY A 319 -5.03 20.82 5.78
N PHE A 320 -4.72 19.94 6.71
CA PHE A 320 -5.18 18.54 6.66
C PHE A 320 -6.69 18.40 6.80
N ASN A 321 -7.35 19.23 7.64
CA ASN A 321 -8.81 19.14 7.78
C ASN A 321 -9.54 19.52 6.49
N ALA A 322 -9.12 20.60 5.83
CA ALA A 322 -9.63 21.01 4.52
C ALA A 322 -9.39 19.93 3.45
N LYS A 323 -8.20 19.35 3.45
CA LYS A 323 -7.80 18.29 2.51
C LYS A 323 -8.61 17.01 2.70
N LEU A 324 -8.82 16.59 3.95
CA LEU A 324 -9.64 15.43 4.28
C LEU A 324 -11.11 15.66 3.91
N THR A 325 -11.65 16.84 4.21
CA THR A 325 -13.02 17.20 3.84
C THR A 325 -13.20 17.23 2.32
N SER A 326 -12.25 17.80 1.58
CA SER A 326 -12.23 17.78 0.12
C SER A 326 -12.25 16.37 -0.45
N ARG A 327 -11.40 15.48 0.07
CA ARG A 327 -11.35 14.07 -0.34
C ARG A 327 -12.63 13.31 0.03
N LEU A 328 -13.20 13.59 1.21
CA LEU A 328 -14.42 12.95 1.67
C LEU A 328 -15.62 13.28 0.75
N LEU A 329 -15.74 14.54 0.35
CA LEU A 329 -16.80 15.01 -0.54
C LEU A 329 -16.53 14.64 -2.01
N GLY A 330 -15.28 14.49 -2.41
CA GLY A 330 -14.88 14.39 -3.81
C GLY A 330 -14.99 15.72 -4.57
N TRP A 331 -14.91 16.85 -3.85
CA TRP A 331 -14.99 18.21 -4.36
C TRP A 331 -13.74 19.01 -3.97
N LYS A 332 -13.31 19.91 -4.83
CA LYS A 332 -12.28 20.91 -4.47
C LYS A 332 -12.92 21.98 -3.59
N LEU A 333 -12.26 22.35 -2.50
CA LEU A 333 -12.76 23.33 -1.55
C LEU A 333 -11.89 24.57 -1.56
N ASP A 334 -12.52 25.74 -1.67
CA ASP A 334 -11.92 27.05 -1.47
C ASP A 334 -12.55 27.67 -0.23
N ILE A 335 -11.74 27.84 0.82
CA ILE A 335 -12.20 28.35 2.11
C ILE A 335 -11.77 29.80 2.26
N GLY A 336 -12.75 30.70 2.33
CA GLY A 336 -12.56 32.10 2.61
C GLY A 336 -12.89 32.47 4.05
N LYS A 337 -12.47 33.66 4.44
CA LYS A 337 -12.88 34.31 5.69
C LYS A 337 -14.14 35.13 5.44
N GLU A 338 -15.15 35.00 6.31
CA GLU A 338 -16.31 35.86 6.27
C GLU A 338 -15.91 37.31 6.46
N GLU A 339 -16.12 38.15 5.43
CA GLU A 339 -15.98 39.61 5.55
C GLU A 339 -17.14 40.13 6.40
N LYS A 340 -16.88 40.48 7.65
CA LYS A 340 -17.85 41.24 8.44
C LYS A 340 -18.03 42.59 7.74
N GLU A 341 -19.30 42.93 7.44
CA GLU A 341 -19.64 44.20 6.85
C GLU A 341 -18.82 45.36 7.48
N ALA A 342 -18.33 46.25 6.64
CA ALA A 342 -17.27 47.23 6.87
C ALA A 342 -17.47 48.24 8.01
N VAL A 343 -18.49 48.16 8.83
CA VAL A 343 -18.77 49.08 9.94
C VAL A 343 -17.85 48.90 11.16
N GLY A 344 -17.03 47.84 11.18
CA GLY A 344 -16.08 47.62 12.28
C GLY A 344 -14.64 47.39 11.86
N PHE A 345 -14.35 47.35 10.56
CA PHE A 345 -13.00 47.03 10.08
C PHE A 345 -12.04 48.18 10.31
N ASP A 346 -12.45 49.42 9.97
CA ASP A 346 -11.62 50.62 10.17
C ASP A 346 -11.35 50.90 11.67
N GLU A 347 -12.33 50.68 12.54
CA GLU A 347 -12.14 50.80 13.99
C GLU A 347 -11.28 49.71 14.60
N LYS A 348 -11.41 48.45 14.14
CA LYS A 348 -10.60 47.34 14.61
C LYS A 348 -9.17 47.39 14.10
N VAL A 349 -8.98 47.77 12.84
CA VAL A 349 -7.67 48.04 12.26
C VAL A 349 -7.02 49.24 12.95
N ALA A 350 -7.74 50.31 13.18
CA ALA A 350 -7.24 51.47 13.90
C ALA A 350 -6.84 51.12 15.36
N LYS A 351 -7.65 50.31 16.07
CA LYS A 351 -7.31 49.82 17.40
C LYS A 351 -6.12 48.87 17.42
N ALA A 352 -6.04 47.96 16.45
CA ALA A 352 -4.92 47.02 16.33
C ALA A 352 -3.63 47.75 15.90
N VAL A 353 -3.71 48.75 15.01
CA VAL A 353 -2.60 49.63 14.67
C VAL A 353 -2.16 50.43 15.88
N GLN A 354 -3.08 50.89 16.72
CA GLN A 354 -2.77 51.51 18.01
C GLN A 354 -2.06 50.55 18.99
N GLY A 355 -2.45 49.28 18.99
CA GLY A 355 -1.78 48.23 19.77
C GLY A 355 -0.32 48.02 19.33
N LEU A 356 -0.05 48.08 18.03
CA LEU A 356 1.30 47.98 17.47
C LEU A 356 2.12 49.32 17.67
N ASN A 357 1.46 50.43 17.93
CA ASN A 357 2.15 51.69 18.25
C ASN A 357 2.95 51.61 19.56
N ALA A 358 2.73 50.62 20.39
CA ALA A 358 3.59 50.28 21.52
C ALA A 358 5.02 49.93 21.08
N ILE A 359 5.17 49.42 19.84
CA ILE A 359 6.48 49.19 19.21
C ILE A 359 6.96 50.51 18.62
N SER A 360 7.92 51.17 19.30
CA SER A 360 8.42 52.47 18.92
C SER A 360 9.03 52.46 17.52
N GLY A 361 8.60 53.41 16.67
CA GLY A 361 9.15 53.65 15.35
C GLY A 361 8.68 52.72 14.23
N LEU A 362 7.62 51.98 14.46
CA LEU A 362 7.01 51.16 13.41
C LEU A 362 6.28 52.07 12.40
N ASP A 363 6.53 51.87 11.11
CA ASP A 363 5.85 52.62 10.06
C ASP A 363 4.34 52.29 10.05
N PRO A 364 3.44 53.29 10.02
CA PRO A 364 1.99 53.08 10.06
C PRO A 364 1.46 52.23 8.90
N GLU A 365 2.05 52.33 7.73
CA GLU A 365 1.64 51.56 6.55
C GLU A 365 2.06 50.11 6.69
N VAL A 366 3.25 49.86 7.21
CA VAL A 366 3.73 48.52 7.56
C VAL A 366 2.89 47.94 8.69
N ALA A 367 2.55 48.69 9.72
CA ALA A 367 1.69 48.28 10.82
C ALA A 367 0.28 47.87 10.32
N SER A 368 -0.30 48.62 9.40
CA SER A 368 -1.60 48.29 8.80
C SER A 368 -1.54 46.97 8.01
N ARG A 369 -0.48 46.73 7.27
CA ARG A 369 -0.26 45.47 6.53
C ARG A 369 -0.04 44.29 7.49
N LEU A 370 0.69 44.48 8.57
CA LEU A 370 0.90 43.47 9.61
C LEU A 370 -0.42 43.07 10.27
N VAL A 371 -1.26 44.05 10.61
CA VAL A 371 -2.59 43.79 11.16
C VAL A 371 -3.47 43.05 10.19
N ALA A 372 -3.41 43.36 8.90
CA ALA A 372 -4.20 42.69 7.86
C ALA A 372 -3.87 41.17 7.74
N ILE A 373 -2.66 40.77 8.11
CA ILE A 373 -2.23 39.35 8.09
C ILE A 373 -2.24 38.69 9.47
N GLY A 374 -2.83 39.34 10.48
CA GLY A 374 -3.07 38.78 11.80
C GLY A 374 -2.09 39.20 12.91
N PHE A 375 -1.09 40.01 12.63
CA PHE A 375 -0.17 40.57 13.65
C PHE A 375 -0.78 41.82 14.31
N ALA A 376 -1.72 41.59 15.19
CA ALA A 376 -2.53 42.65 15.79
C ALA A 376 -1.99 43.17 17.13
N SER A 377 -0.99 42.54 17.70
CA SER A 377 -0.37 42.93 18.98
C SER A 377 1.10 42.51 19.03
N PRO A 378 1.92 43.14 19.91
CA PRO A 378 3.33 42.78 20.02
C PRO A 378 3.61 41.34 20.40
N GLU A 379 2.74 40.70 21.18
CA GLU A 379 2.89 39.33 21.68
C GLU A 379 2.83 38.28 20.57
N VAL A 380 2.15 38.59 19.47
CA VAL A 380 2.03 37.71 18.30
C VAL A 380 3.36 37.50 17.57
N PHE A 381 4.33 38.40 17.80
CA PHE A 381 5.67 38.28 17.21
C PHE A 381 6.61 37.35 17.99
N GLU A 382 6.18 36.76 19.09
CA GLU A 382 7.01 35.86 19.84
C GLU A 382 7.35 34.62 19.00
N GLY A 383 8.63 34.43 18.67
CA GLY A 383 9.12 33.32 17.84
C GLY A 383 8.99 33.55 16.32
N VAL A 384 8.64 34.76 15.88
CA VAL A 384 8.56 35.08 14.45
C VAL A 384 9.93 35.55 13.97
N GLU A 385 10.39 35.04 12.84
CA GLU A 385 11.63 35.41 12.17
C GLU A 385 11.37 36.29 10.94
N ALA A 386 12.42 36.96 10.43
CA ALA A 386 12.29 37.82 9.25
C ALA A 386 11.78 37.07 8.02
N ASP A 387 12.17 35.80 7.86
CA ASP A 387 11.75 34.96 6.74
C ASP A 387 10.23 34.69 6.74
N ASP A 388 9.60 34.60 7.91
CA ASP A 388 8.15 34.43 8.03
C ASP A 388 7.38 35.65 7.49
N LEU A 389 7.93 36.86 7.68
CA LEU A 389 7.36 38.09 7.15
C LEU A 389 7.62 38.26 5.66
N ILE A 390 8.75 37.79 5.15
CA ILE A 390 9.05 37.77 3.72
C ILE A 390 8.07 36.84 3.00
N ASP A 391 7.82 35.65 3.55
CA ASP A 391 6.85 34.70 3.03
C ASP A 391 5.41 35.24 3.06
N ALA A 392 5.12 36.15 3.99
CA ALA A 392 3.85 36.89 4.08
C ALA A 392 3.75 38.12 3.14
N GLY A 393 4.78 38.39 2.35
CA GLY A 393 4.75 39.42 1.31
C GLY A 393 5.40 40.77 1.68
N PHE A 394 6.23 40.80 2.74
CA PHE A 394 7.07 41.96 3.08
C PHE A 394 8.40 41.88 2.36
N THR A 395 9.00 43.01 2.10
CA THR A 395 10.38 43.07 1.57
C THR A 395 11.37 42.66 2.67
N SER A 396 12.56 42.17 2.27
CA SER A 396 13.62 41.82 3.22
C SER A 396 14.02 42.96 4.14
N GLU A 397 13.94 44.18 3.66
CA GLU A 397 14.26 45.40 4.41
C GLU A 397 13.16 45.72 5.43
N GLU A 398 11.89 45.63 5.04
CA GLU A 398 10.74 45.80 5.93
C GLU A 398 10.71 44.71 7.02
N ALA A 399 10.92 43.44 6.66
CA ALA A 399 10.94 42.32 7.58
C ALA A 399 12.05 42.46 8.64
N ALA A 400 13.26 42.82 8.22
CA ALA A 400 14.39 43.07 9.12
C ALA A 400 14.14 44.26 10.07
N ASP A 401 13.55 45.32 9.57
CA ASP A 401 13.20 46.49 10.37
C ASP A 401 12.14 46.18 11.44
N VAL A 402 11.08 45.45 11.05
CA VAL A 402 10.02 45.01 11.97
C VAL A 402 10.59 44.12 13.07
N ILE A 403 11.35 43.09 12.73
CA ILE A 403 11.92 42.15 13.71
C ILE A 403 12.88 42.89 14.67
N SER A 404 13.69 43.78 14.14
CA SER A 404 14.60 44.63 14.97
C SER A 404 13.82 45.44 15.99
N LYS A 405 12.73 46.12 15.59
CA LYS A 405 11.90 46.94 16.46
C LYS A 405 11.12 46.11 17.49
N VAL A 406 10.61 44.97 17.08
CA VAL A 406 9.93 44.04 18.00
C VAL A 406 10.90 43.48 19.03
N THR A 407 12.10 43.12 18.64
CA THR A 407 13.14 42.62 19.54
C THR A 407 13.52 43.71 20.57
N ALA A 408 13.68 44.94 20.11
CA ALA A 408 13.96 46.09 21.00
C ALA A 408 12.82 46.36 21.99
N PHE A 409 11.56 46.21 21.55
CA PHE A 409 10.38 46.33 22.41
C PHE A 409 10.39 45.32 23.56
N PHE A 410 10.64 44.04 23.27
CA PHE A 410 10.70 43.00 24.32
C PHE A 410 11.90 43.17 25.25
N GLN A 411 13.03 43.64 24.76
CA GLN A 411 14.21 43.95 25.60
C GLN A 411 13.99 45.09 26.59
N LEU A 412 13.06 46.02 26.29
CA LEU A 412 12.71 47.11 27.18
C LEU A 412 11.67 46.72 28.27
N GLN A 413 10.99 45.59 28.09
CA GLN A 413 9.99 45.11 29.05
C GLN A 413 10.53 44.04 30.01
N GLY A 414 11.71 43.45 29.77
CA GLY A 414 12.40 42.49 30.65
C GLY A 414 13.52 43.18 31.42
#